data_94252fe44af2ac7738d2d0fa188ff717
#
_entry.id   94252fe44af2ac7738d2d0fa188ff717
#
_cell.length_a   1.000
_cell.length_b   1.000
_cell.length_c   1.000
_cell.angle_alpha   90.00
_cell.angle_beta   90.00
_cell.angle_gamma   90.00
#
_symmetry.space_group_name_H-M   'P 1'
#
loop_
_entity.id
_entity.type
_entity.pdbx_description
1 polymer ?
#
loop_
_entity_poly.entity_id
_entity_poly.type
_entity_poly.pdbx_seq_one_letter_code
_entity_poly.pdbx_strand_id
1 'polypeptide(L)'
;MVEKLPSLPSELSERPRYAAQVTEDLLTGGRRLRQAFLQTPMRFAGRDMPLIRPSDPEPSVILMRSGFAFRFCGLADGRRAILSVVTPGDFIGLDHIVLHRPIEEITAANRVGYHQLRASEVRALMADPAVTLQILALMAEGRWRGDRLATSIGRLDARGRICVLLLDLYDRLRRHGLISRMTYNLPLTQEQIADHLGLTLVHVNRTLRRLREERIVLVDRQVVIIMNLERLREFAQGLPQPAELPGPVVSDERMLEEQRGSAEPDATLSGAKTVVI
;
A
#
# COMPACT_ATOMS: atom_id res chain seq x y z
N MET A 1 2.32 -36.35 29.90
CA MET A 1 1.49 -37.06 28.90
C MET A 1 1.23 -36.03 27.80
N VAL A 2 2.02 -36.08 26.72
CA VAL A 2 1.88 -35.13 25.60
C VAL A 2 0.78 -35.72 24.70
N GLU A 3 -0.36 -35.04 24.66
CA GLU A 3 -1.47 -35.38 23.79
C GLU A 3 -1.00 -35.30 22.33
N LYS A 4 -1.06 -36.43 21.62
CA LYS A 4 -0.72 -36.47 20.19
C LYS A 4 -1.71 -35.60 19.44
N LEU A 5 -1.21 -34.53 18.83
CA LEU A 5 -1.96 -33.77 17.82
C LEU A 5 -2.55 -34.75 16.78
N PRO A 6 -3.82 -34.58 16.40
CA PRO A 6 -4.43 -35.44 15.39
C PRO A 6 -3.61 -35.37 14.10
N SER A 7 -3.31 -36.54 13.54
CA SER A 7 -2.62 -36.66 12.25
C SER A 7 -3.39 -35.88 11.18
N LEU A 8 -2.72 -34.99 10.50
CA LEU A 8 -3.27 -34.31 9.32
C LEU A 8 -3.76 -35.38 8.31
N PRO A 9 -4.93 -35.17 7.69
CA PRO A 9 -5.44 -36.09 6.69
C PRO A 9 -4.42 -36.31 5.57
N SER A 10 -4.21 -37.56 5.20
CA SER A 10 -3.22 -37.97 4.18
C SER A 10 -3.59 -37.66 2.73
N GLU A 11 -4.60 -36.81 2.48
CA GLU A 11 -5.15 -36.54 1.16
C GLU A 11 -4.50 -35.32 0.49
N LEU A 12 -3.23 -35.45 0.11
CA LEU A 12 -2.53 -34.51 -0.76
C LEU A 12 -3.17 -34.38 -2.17
N SER A 13 -4.13 -35.26 -2.51
CA SER A 13 -4.88 -35.22 -3.77
C SER A 13 -5.92 -34.08 -3.86
N GLU A 14 -6.31 -33.48 -2.73
CA GLU A 14 -7.32 -32.40 -2.68
C GLU A 14 -6.73 -30.99 -2.73
N ARG A 15 -5.41 -30.81 -2.72
CA ARG A 15 -4.76 -29.50 -2.75
C ARG A 15 -5.26 -28.57 -3.87
N PRO A 16 -5.46 -29.01 -5.12
CA PRO A 16 -5.95 -28.13 -6.18
C PRO A 16 -7.38 -27.64 -5.94
N ARG A 17 -8.26 -28.51 -5.43
CA ARG A 17 -9.66 -28.15 -5.13
C ARG A 17 -9.74 -27.19 -3.95
N TYR A 18 -8.98 -27.47 -2.89
CA TYR A 18 -8.90 -26.57 -1.73
C TYR A 18 -8.37 -25.19 -2.11
N ALA A 19 -7.32 -25.12 -2.91
CA ALA A 19 -6.76 -23.83 -3.38
C ALA A 19 -7.77 -23.05 -4.25
N ALA A 20 -8.52 -23.75 -5.12
CA ALA A 20 -9.56 -23.13 -5.93
C ALA A 20 -10.71 -22.58 -5.06
N GLN A 21 -11.16 -23.35 -4.06
CA GLN A 21 -12.20 -22.91 -3.13
C GLN A 21 -11.76 -21.68 -2.33
N VAL A 22 -10.56 -21.70 -1.75
CA VAL A 22 -10.00 -20.54 -1.02
C VAL A 22 -9.92 -19.32 -1.92
N THR A 23 -9.53 -19.47 -3.18
CA THR A 23 -9.47 -18.37 -4.15
C THR A 23 -10.85 -17.77 -4.41
N GLU A 24 -11.88 -18.61 -4.61
CA GLU A 24 -13.25 -18.16 -4.83
C GLU A 24 -13.82 -17.44 -3.61
N ASP A 25 -13.59 -17.98 -2.41
CA ASP A 25 -14.01 -17.37 -1.15
C ASP A 25 -13.33 -16.00 -0.94
N LEU A 26 -12.04 -15.88 -1.23
CA LEU A 26 -11.32 -14.61 -1.17
C LEU A 26 -11.89 -13.57 -2.17
N LEU A 27 -12.16 -13.96 -3.41
CA LEU A 27 -12.75 -13.08 -4.39
C LEU A 27 -14.15 -12.62 -3.98
N THR A 28 -14.94 -13.54 -3.45
CA THR A 28 -16.30 -13.26 -2.98
C THR A 28 -16.29 -12.35 -1.76
N GLY A 29 -15.50 -12.67 -0.75
CA GLY A 29 -15.32 -11.86 0.46
C GLY A 29 -14.79 -10.46 0.14
N GLY A 30 -13.83 -10.38 -0.79
CA GLY A 30 -13.28 -9.11 -1.25
C GLY A 30 -14.30 -8.21 -1.92
N ARG A 31 -15.17 -8.77 -2.78
CA ARG A 31 -16.28 -8.01 -3.39
C ARG A 31 -17.27 -7.52 -2.33
N ARG A 32 -17.71 -8.38 -1.42
CA ARG A 32 -18.69 -8.04 -0.36
C ARG A 32 -18.13 -6.97 0.58
N LEU A 33 -16.90 -7.16 1.06
CA LEU A 33 -16.23 -6.19 1.93
C LEU A 33 -16.13 -4.83 1.23
N ARG A 34 -15.62 -4.78 0.00
CA ARG A 34 -15.50 -3.53 -0.77
C ARG A 34 -16.87 -2.88 -1.01
N GLN A 35 -17.89 -3.65 -1.36
CA GLN A 35 -19.24 -3.14 -1.61
C GLN A 35 -19.81 -2.45 -0.36
N ALA A 36 -19.60 -3.00 0.84
CA ALA A 36 -20.05 -2.37 2.09
C ALA A 36 -19.44 -0.97 2.27
N PHE A 37 -18.15 -0.80 1.97
CA PHE A 37 -17.51 0.52 2.02
C PHE A 37 -18.04 1.46 0.94
N LEU A 38 -18.24 0.99 -0.30
CA LEU A 38 -18.73 1.81 -1.40
C LEU A 38 -20.17 2.32 -1.20
N GLN A 39 -20.92 1.71 -0.30
CA GLN A 39 -22.25 2.21 0.10
C GLN A 39 -22.17 3.41 1.06
N THR A 40 -21.02 3.69 1.66
CA THR A 40 -20.84 4.88 2.50
C THR A 40 -20.50 6.10 1.64
N PRO A 41 -20.77 7.32 2.12
CA PRO A 41 -20.35 8.53 1.44
C PRO A 41 -18.83 8.57 1.24
N MET A 42 -18.39 8.99 0.06
CA MET A 42 -16.97 9.27 -0.19
C MET A 42 -16.54 10.50 0.58
N ARG A 43 -15.44 10.40 1.30
CA ARG A 43 -14.81 11.49 2.05
C ARG A 43 -13.53 11.91 1.37
N PHE A 44 -13.16 13.18 1.58
CA PHE A 44 -11.92 13.74 1.04
C PHE A 44 -11.11 14.39 2.16
N ALA A 45 -9.78 14.28 2.04
CA ALA A 45 -8.85 14.99 2.90
C ALA A 45 -7.73 15.60 2.05
N GLY A 46 -7.27 16.79 2.44
CA GLY A 46 -6.12 17.45 1.83
C GLY A 46 -4.79 16.88 2.35
N ARG A 47 -3.69 17.32 1.75
CA ARG A 47 -2.34 17.00 2.20
C ARG A 47 -2.15 17.32 3.69
N ASP A 48 -1.39 16.49 4.37
CA ASP A 48 -1.04 16.57 5.79
C ASP A 48 -2.24 16.49 6.77
N MET A 49 -3.44 16.22 6.23
CA MET A 49 -4.61 15.97 7.08
C MET A 49 -4.59 14.54 7.60
N PRO A 50 -4.76 14.32 8.91
CA PRO A 50 -4.84 12.99 9.48
C PRO A 50 -6.16 12.32 9.11
N LEU A 51 -6.06 11.05 8.73
CA LEU A 51 -7.20 10.17 8.43
C LEU A 51 -7.56 9.33 9.65
N ILE A 52 -6.55 8.92 10.43
CA ILE A 52 -6.68 8.18 11.69
C ILE A 52 -5.65 8.73 12.66
N ARG A 53 -6.07 8.92 13.93
CA ARG A 53 -5.20 9.34 15.03
C ARG A 53 -5.28 8.36 16.18
N PRO A 54 -4.21 8.18 16.98
CA PRO A 54 -4.25 7.40 18.21
C PRO A 54 -5.27 7.92 19.24
N SER A 55 -5.64 9.19 19.15
CA SER A 55 -6.64 9.85 20.01
C SER A 55 -8.08 9.73 19.54
N ASP A 56 -8.31 9.10 18.38
CA ASP A 56 -9.67 8.97 17.85
C ASP A 56 -10.55 8.14 18.80
N PRO A 57 -11.71 8.66 19.21
CA PRO A 57 -12.54 8.02 20.23
C PRO A 57 -13.23 6.76 19.70
N GLU A 58 -13.44 6.67 18.40
CA GLU A 58 -14.10 5.55 17.74
C GLU A 58 -13.18 4.96 16.66
N PRO A 59 -12.68 3.72 16.88
CA PRO A 59 -11.85 3.04 15.88
C PRO A 59 -12.60 2.85 14.57
N SER A 60 -11.94 3.13 13.47
CA SER A 60 -12.52 3.01 12.13
C SER A 60 -11.58 2.26 11.18
N VAL A 61 -12.19 1.72 10.12
CA VAL A 61 -11.49 1.13 8.97
C VAL A 61 -11.76 2.00 7.75
N ILE A 62 -10.74 2.22 6.94
CA ILE A 62 -10.79 3.06 5.74
C ILE A 62 -10.45 2.23 4.52
N LEU A 63 -11.21 2.39 3.45
CA LEU A 63 -10.87 1.96 2.10
C LEU A 63 -10.38 3.17 1.30
N MET A 64 -9.10 3.16 0.92
CA MET A 64 -8.52 4.20 0.06
C MET A 64 -9.02 4.06 -1.38
N ARG A 65 -9.48 5.18 -1.97
CA ARG A 65 -9.97 5.22 -3.36
C ARG A 65 -9.04 5.98 -4.28
N SER A 66 -8.48 7.08 -3.81
CA SER A 66 -7.57 7.91 -4.60
C SER A 66 -6.54 8.57 -3.70
N GLY A 67 -5.43 9.03 -4.28
CA GLY A 67 -4.35 9.64 -3.54
C GLY A 67 -3.52 8.63 -2.73
N PHE A 68 -2.66 9.15 -1.86
CA PHE A 68 -1.73 8.37 -1.05
C PHE A 68 -1.73 8.88 0.39
N ALA A 69 -1.42 8.00 1.34
CA ALA A 69 -1.24 8.35 2.74
C ALA A 69 -0.01 7.65 3.32
N PHE A 70 0.46 8.13 4.45
CA PHE A 70 1.55 7.52 5.20
C PHE A 70 1.05 7.03 6.55
N ARG A 71 1.52 5.86 6.93
CA ARG A 71 1.38 5.32 8.27
C ARG A 71 2.65 5.64 9.05
N PHE A 72 2.48 6.36 10.16
CA PHE A 72 3.58 6.82 11.00
C PHE A 72 3.57 6.13 12.36
N CYS A 73 4.76 5.93 12.90
CA CYS A 73 4.99 5.69 14.32
C CYS A 73 5.70 6.91 14.92
N GLY A 74 5.14 7.47 15.98
CA GLY A 74 5.79 8.52 16.78
C GLY A 74 6.83 7.93 17.70
N LEU A 75 8.00 8.58 17.82
CA LEU A 75 9.04 8.25 18.76
C LEU A 75 9.00 9.17 19.97
N ALA A 76 9.52 8.71 21.12
CA ALA A 76 9.48 9.47 22.36
C ALA A 76 10.24 10.82 22.29
N ASP A 77 11.20 10.94 21.37
CA ASP A 77 11.97 12.16 21.12
C ASP A 77 11.31 13.15 20.14
N GLY A 78 10.04 12.89 19.77
CA GLY A 78 9.26 13.72 18.87
C GLY A 78 9.51 13.44 17.38
N ARG A 79 10.47 12.56 17.04
CA ARG A 79 10.62 12.09 15.66
C ARG A 79 9.50 11.14 15.29
N ARG A 80 9.28 10.95 14.01
CA ARG A 80 8.35 9.98 13.45
C ARG A 80 9.01 9.15 12.36
N ALA A 81 8.64 7.89 12.27
CA ALA A 81 9.10 6.99 11.22
C ALA A 81 7.93 6.63 10.30
N ILE A 82 8.15 6.66 8.99
CA ILE A 82 7.19 6.17 7.99
C ILE A 82 7.25 4.64 8.01
N LEU A 83 6.18 3.99 8.50
CA LEU A 83 6.08 2.54 8.54
C LEU A 83 5.65 1.96 7.20
N SER A 84 4.71 2.62 6.52
CA SER A 84 4.25 2.18 5.20
C SER A 84 3.62 3.31 4.40
N VAL A 85 3.61 3.11 3.07
CA VAL A 85 2.88 3.93 2.11
C VAL A 85 1.54 3.26 1.83
N VAL A 86 0.46 4.00 2.00
CA VAL A 86 -0.91 3.58 1.69
C VAL A 86 -1.24 4.02 0.27
N THR A 87 -1.78 3.10 -0.52
CA THR A 87 -2.14 3.32 -1.94
C THR A 87 -3.63 3.14 -2.16
N PRO A 88 -4.18 3.62 -3.29
CA PRO A 88 -5.56 3.31 -3.65
C PRO A 88 -5.80 1.79 -3.66
N GLY A 89 -6.94 1.37 -3.13
CA GLY A 89 -7.31 -0.02 -2.97
C GLY A 89 -6.94 -0.64 -1.62
N ASP A 90 -6.06 -0.01 -0.83
CA ASP A 90 -5.72 -0.51 0.50
C ASP A 90 -6.87 -0.30 1.50
N PHE A 91 -6.99 -1.30 2.38
CA PHE A 91 -7.74 -1.15 3.63
C PHE A 91 -6.76 -0.85 4.77
N ILE A 92 -7.06 0.17 5.55
CA ILE A 92 -6.28 0.60 6.72
C ILE A 92 -7.13 0.57 7.97
N GLY A 93 -6.50 0.25 9.11
CA GLY A 93 -7.19 0.12 10.39
C GLY A 93 -7.92 -1.21 10.56
N LEU A 94 -7.59 -2.26 9.80
CA LEU A 94 -8.18 -3.59 9.99
C LEU A 94 -7.87 -4.19 11.36
N ASP A 95 -6.74 -3.83 11.95
CA ASP A 95 -6.35 -4.17 13.31
C ASP A 95 -7.27 -3.53 14.37
N HIS A 96 -7.92 -2.41 14.06
CA HIS A 96 -8.88 -1.76 14.95
C HIS A 96 -10.15 -2.60 15.19
N ILE A 97 -10.40 -3.61 14.36
CA ILE A 97 -11.49 -4.57 14.58
C ILE A 97 -11.30 -5.33 15.90
N VAL A 98 -10.04 -5.55 16.28
CA VAL A 98 -9.62 -6.29 17.49
C VAL A 98 -9.05 -5.34 18.55
N LEU A 99 -8.23 -4.37 18.13
CA LEU A 99 -7.63 -3.38 19.02
C LEU A 99 -8.65 -2.26 19.28
N HIS A 100 -8.83 -1.90 20.55
CA HIS A 100 -9.85 -0.91 20.94
C HIS A 100 -9.47 0.55 20.62
N ARG A 101 -8.25 0.77 20.13
CA ARG A 101 -7.77 2.10 19.74
C ARG A 101 -6.68 1.99 18.66
N PRO A 102 -6.58 2.99 17.78
CA PRO A 102 -5.46 3.11 16.86
C PRO A 102 -4.14 3.27 17.63
N ILE A 103 -3.09 2.61 17.16
CA ILE A 103 -1.73 2.72 17.71
C ILE A 103 -0.92 3.72 16.90
N GLU A 104 -1.30 3.94 15.66
CA GLU A 104 -0.55 4.64 14.63
C GLU A 104 -1.33 5.84 14.11
N GLU A 105 -0.60 6.83 13.63
CA GLU A 105 -1.17 7.94 12.88
C GLU A 105 -1.12 7.64 11.38
N ILE A 106 -2.23 7.92 10.69
CA ILE A 106 -2.32 7.82 9.24
C ILE A 106 -2.67 9.20 8.69
N THR A 107 -1.76 9.74 7.88
CA THR A 107 -1.85 11.11 7.36
C THR A 107 -1.81 11.11 5.84
N ALA A 108 -2.65 11.92 5.21
CA ALA A 108 -2.70 12.09 3.76
C ALA A 108 -1.40 12.69 3.22
N ALA A 109 -0.77 12.05 2.23
CA ALA A 109 0.43 12.53 1.56
C ALA A 109 0.13 13.57 0.47
N ASN A 110 -1.08 13.50 -0.09
CA ASN A 110 -1.65 14.43 -1.07
C ASN A 110 -3.17 14.48 -0.87
N ARG A 111 -3.92 15.04 -1.82
CA ARG A 111 -5.38 14.95 -1.77
C ARG A 111 -5.81 13.48 -1.91
N VAL A 112 -6.60 13.00 -0.96
CA VAL A 112 -7.10 11.62 -0.91
C VAL A 112 -8.62 11.58 -0.95
N GLY A 113 -9.16 10.53 -1.58
CA GLY A 113 -10.57 10.15 -1.49
C GLY A 113 -10.67 8.77 -0.83
N TYR A 114 -11.63 8.58 0.08
CA TYR A 114 -11.75 7.34 0.83
C TYR A 114 -13.18 7.09 1.33
N HIS A 115 -13.48 5.83 1.62
CA HIS A 115 -14.68 5.42 2.34
C HIS A 115 -14.29 4.95 3.74
N GLN A 116 -15.19 5.10 4.69
CA GLN A 116 -14.94 4.79 6.11
C GLN A 116 -16.13 4.06 6.72
N LEU A 117 -15.83 3.01 7.47
CA LEU A 117 -16.77 2.31 8.36
C LEU A 117 -16.17 2.27 9.77
N ARG A 118 -17.03 2.22 10.79
CA ARG A 118 -16.59 1.95 12.16
C ARG A 118 -16.06 0.52 12.26
N ALA A 119 -15.09 0.29 13.12
CA ALA A 119 -14.55 -1.05 13.34
C ALA A 119 -15.62 -2.05 13.79
N SER A 120 -16.63 -1.59 14.54
CA SER A 120 -17.79 -2.40 14.93
C SER A 120 -18.66 -2.83 13.74
N GLU A 121 -18.83 -1.97 12.74
CA GLU A 121 -19.57 -2.30 11.51
C GLU A 121 -18.82 -3.33 10.67
N VAL A 122 -17.49 -3.16 10.54
CA VAL A 122 -16.66 -4.15 9.85
C VAL A 122 -16.64 -5.49 10.58
N ARG A 123 -16.63 -5.47 11.93
CA ARG A 123 -16.77 -6.68 12.74
C ARG A 123 -18.08 -7.41 12.47
N ALA A 124 -19.18 -6.69 12.31
CA ALA A 124 -20.48 -7.30 11.97
C ALA A 124 -20.45 -7.99 10.60
N LEU A 125 -19.71 -7.46 9.61
CA LEU A 125 -19.53 -8.09 8.30
C LEU A 125 -18.77 -9.42 8.39
N MET A 126 -17.99 -9.65 9.45
CA MET A 126 -17.26 -10.91 9.67
C MET A 126 -18.17 -12.08 10.05
N ALA A 127 -19.48 -11.87 10.23
CA ALA A 127 -20.45 -12.97 10.28
C ALA A 127 -20.48 -13.78 8.96
N ASP A 128 -20.03 -13.18 7.85
CA ASP A 128 -19.78 -13.87 6.58
C ASP A 128 -18.37 -14.48 6.59
N PRO A 129 -18.23 -15.82 6.51
CA PRO A 129 -16.93 -16.48 6.51
C PRO A 129 -16.00 -16.04 5.37
N ALA A 130 -16.54 -15.72 4.19
CA ALA A 130 -15.76 -15.26 3.06
C ALA A 130 -15.16 -13.87 3.33
N VAL A 131 -15.93 -12.97 3.97
CA VAL A 131 -15.43 -11.63 4.40
C VAL A 131 -14.36 -11.80 5.46
N THR A 132 -14.57 -12.69 6.44
CA THR A 132 -13.56 -13.00 7.47
C THR A 132 -12.26 -13.49 6.84
N LEU A 133 -12.34 -14.44 5.91
CA LEU A 133 -11.16 -14.96 5.21
C LEU A 133 -10.43 -13.85 4.44
N GLN A 134 -11.17 -12.96 3.78
CA GLN A 134 -10.59 -11.82 3.07
C GLN A 134 -9.89 -10.84 4.01
N ILE A 135 -10.47 -10.52 5.18
CA ILE A 135 -9.84 -9.65 6.17
C ILE A 135 -8.54 -10.28 6.68
N LEU A 136 -8.55 -11.58 6.99
CA LEU A 136 -7.33 -12.31 7.41
C LEU A 136 -6.25 -12.28 6.31
N ALA A 137 -6.64 -12.45 5.05
CA ALA A 137 -5.71 -12.38 3.91
C ALA A 137 -5.08 -10.97 3.77
N LEU A 138 -5.88 -9.91 3.90
CA LEU A 138 -5.38 -8.52 3.86
C LEU A 138 -4.42 -8.22 5.03
N MET A 139 -4.72 -8.71 6.23
CA MET A 139 -3.82 -8.59 7.39
C MET A 139 -2.52 -9.37 7.18
N ALA A 140 -2.60 -10.59 6.64
CA ALA A 140 -1.43 -11.41 6.31
C ALA A 140 -0.55 -10.74 5.24
N GLU A 141 -1.17 -10.14 4.21
CA GLU A 141 -0.45 -9.36 3.19
C GLU A 141 0.24 -8.13 3.81
N GLY A 142 -0.45 -7.42 4.71
CA GLY A 142 0.12 -6.28 5.43
C GLY A 142 1.34 -6.67 6.27
N ARG A 143 1.23 -7.76 7.04
CA ARG A 143 2.34 -8.34 7.80
C ARG A 143 3.52 -8.71 6.90
N TRP A 144 3.25 -9.43 5.82
CA TRP A 144 4.28 -9.85 4.88
C TRP A 144 5.05 -8.65 4.28
N ARG A 145 4.34 -7.56 3.93
CA ARG A 145 4.99 -6.31 3.47
C ARG A 145 5.91 -5.72 4.55
N GLY A 146 5.47 -5.72 5.80
CA GLY A 146 6.29 -5.30 6.94
C GLY A 146 7.54 -6.15 7.11
N ASP A 147 7.41 -7.48 7.07
CA ASP A 147 8.51 -8.44 7.17
C ASP A 147 9.53 -8.25 6.02
N ARG A 148 9.01 -8.00 4.80
CA ARG A 148 9.83 -7.70 3.62
C ARG A 148 10.62 -6.39 3.77
N LEU A 149 9.98 -5.34 4.26
CA LEU A 149 10.64 -4.07 4.54
C LEU A 149 11.74 -4.25 5.60
N ALA A 150 11.43 -4.89 6.73
CA ALA A 150 12.38 -5.15 7.79
C ALA A 150 13.58 -5.98 7.29
N THR A 151 13.32 -7.02 6.49
CA THR A 151 14.39 -7.84 5.88
C THR A 151 15.23 -7.00 4.92
N SER A 152 14.61 -6.13 4.12
CA SER A 152 15.35 -5.26 3.20
C SER A 152 16.28 -4.31 3.94
N ILE A 153 15.80 -3.70 5.04
CA ILE A 153 16.59 -2.79 5.89
C ILE A 153 17.74 -3.56 6.55
N GLY A 154 17.52 -4.78 7.00
CA GLY A 154 18.51 -5.58 7.69
C GLY A 154 19.55 -6.25 6.78
N ARG A 155 19.28 -6.45 5.50
CA ARG A 155 20.10 -7.31 4.63
C ARG A 155 20.53 -6.69 3.30
N LEU A 156 19.80 -5.69 2.78
CA LEU A 156 20.12 -5.10 1.48
C LEU A 156 20.88 -3.79 1.63
N ASP A 157 21.69 -3.47 0.62
CA ASP A 157 22.30 -2.15 0.46
C ASP A 157 21.24 -1.09 0.08
N ALA A 158 21.65 0.17 0.00
CA ALA A 158 20.75 1.28 -0.35
C ALA A 158 20.04 1.08 -1.71
N ARG A 159 20.72 0.44 -2.68
CA ARG A 159 20.15 0.15 -4.00
C ARG A 159 19.02 -0.87 -3.87
N GLY A 160 19.30 -1.99 -3.21
CA GLY A 160 18.30 -3.04 -3.01
C GLY A 160 17.07 -2.53 -2.26
N ARG A 161 17.24 -1.75 -1.18
CA ARG A 161 16.12 -1.17 -0.41
C ARG A 161 15.24 -0.27 -1.28
N ILE A 162 15.83 0.62 -2.08
CA ILE A 162 15.08 1.51 -2.97
C ILE A 162 14.36 0.68 -4.06
N CYS A 163 15.02 -0.32 -4.64
CA CYS A 163 14.39 -1.18 -5.64
C CYS A 163 13.20 -1.96 -5.06
N VAL A 164 13.30 -2.47 -3.82
CA VAL A 164 12.19 -3.14 -3.12
C VAL A 164 10.99 -2.19 -2.94
N LEU A 165 11.23 -0.96 -2.47
CA LEU A 165 10.17 0.04 -2.32
C LEU A 165 9.48 0.35 -3.65
N LEU A 166 10.26 0.62 -4.70
CA LEU A 166 9.70 0.97 -6.01
C LEU A 166 8.92 -0.18 -6.64
N LEU A 167 9.36 -1.42 -6.46
CA LEU A 167 8.64 -2.61 -6.91
C LEU A 167 7.36 -2.86 -6.12
N ASP A 168 7.38 -2.71 -4.78
CA ASP A 168 6.18 -2.86 -3.96
C ASP A 168 5.08 -1.89 -4.43
N LEU A 169 5.42 -0.63 -4.62
CA LEU A 169 4.48 0.38 -5.12
C LEU A 169 4.01 0.06 -6.55
N TYR A 170 4.94 -0.34 -7.43
CA TYR A 170 4.60 -0.73 -8.80
C TYR A 170 3.60 -1.89 -8.83
N ASP A 171 3.86 -2.98 -8.10
CA ASP A 171 3.01 -4.17 -8.12
C ASP A 171 1.63 -3.89 -7.51
N ARG A 172 1.54 -3.06 -6.46
CA ARG A 172 0.26 -2.65 -5.86
C ARG A 172 -0.56 -1.76 -6.79
N LEU A 173 0.05 -0.74 -7.37
CA LEU A 173 -0.62 0.17 -8.29
C LEU A 173 -1.03 -0.54 -9.59
N ARG A 174 -0.21 -1.48 -10.07
CA ARG A 174 -0.53 -2.31 -11.26
C ARG A 174 -1.79 -3.15 -11.04
N ARG A 175 -1.94 -3.75 -9.86
CA ARG A 175 -3.16 -4.53 -9.51
C ARG A 175 -4.44 -3.70 -9.57
N HIS A 176 -4.34 -2.41 -9.39
CA HIS A 176 -5.46 -1.47 -9.45
C HIS A 176 -5.56 -0.69 -10.77
N GLY A 177 -4.80 -1.08 -11.80
CA GLY A 177 -4.84 -0.40 -13.11
C GLY A 177 -4.25 1.01 -13.12
N LEU A 178 -3.48 1.39 -12.08
CA LEU A 178 -2.94 2.74 -11.88
C LEU A 178 -1.55 2.95 -12.48
N ILE A 179 -1.08 2.02 -13.30
CA ILE A 179 0.19 2.09 -14.02
C ILE A 179 -0.10 2.40 -15.49
N SER A 180 0.56 3.38 -16.04
CA SER A 180 0.53 3.69 -17.48
C SER A 180 1.95 3.62 -18.04
N ARG A 181 2.18 2.74 -19.04
CA ARG A 181 3.48 2.62 -19.73
C ARG A 181 4.68 2.52 -18.76
N MET A 182 4.59 1.68 -17.73
CA MET A 182 5.63 1.51 -16.68
C MET A 182 5.88 2.77 -15.84
N THR A 183 4.90 3.67 -15.78
CA THR A 183 4.99 4.95 -15.08
C THR A 183 3.92 5.04 -14.00
N TYR A 184 4.29 5.58 -12.83
CA TYR A 184 3.37 5.83 -11.72
C TYR A 184 3.83 7.03 -10.87
N ASN A 185 2.90 7.58 -10.08
CA ASN A 185 3.19 8.63 -9.13
C ASN A 185 3.82 8.05 -7.86
N LEU A 186 4.92 8.65 -7.41
CA LEU A 186 5.61 8.37 -6.16
C LEU A 186 5.25 9.48 -5.16
N PRO A 187 4.49 9.21 -4.11
CA PRO A 187 4.05 10.26 -3.18
C PRO A 187 5.15 10.71 -2.21
N LEU A 188 6.34 10.12 -2.29
CA LEU A 188 7.44 10.31 -1.37
C LEU A 188 8.43 11.36 -1.88
N THR A 189 8.85 12.28 -1.01
CA THR A 189 10.08 13.05 -1.20
C THR A 189 11.30 12.16 -0.95
N GLN A 190 12.47 12.60 -1.39
CA GLN A 190 13.72 11.86 -1.15
C GLN A 190 14.07 11.77 0.35
N GLU A 191 13.68 12.76 1.15
CA GLU A 191 13.81 12.72 2.62
C GLU A 191 12.88 11.65 3.22
N GLN A 192 11.64 11.56 2.72
CA GLN A 192 10.69 10.55 3.15
C GLN A 192 11.11 9.13 2.72
N ILE A 193 11.75 8.99 1.55
CA ILE A 193 12.36 7.71 1.13
C ILE A 193 13.50 7.35 2.09
N ALA A 194 14.34 8.33 2.45
CA ALA A 194 15.44 8.12 3.40
C ALA A 194 14.92 7.68 4.77
N ASP A 195 13.90 8.37 5.29
CA ASP A 195 13.24 8.03 6.55
C ASP A 195 12.63 6.62 6.53
N HIS A 196 11.83 6.30 5.50
CA HIS A 196 11.17 5.00 5.36
C HIS A 196 12.15 3.82 5.24
N LEU A 197 13.31 4.03 4.59
CA LEU A 197 14.26 2.96 4.31
C LEU A 197 15.47 2.92 5.28
N GLY A 198 15.51 3.82 6.28
CA GLY A 198 16.65 3.93 7.19
C GLY A 198 17.94 4.31 6.44
N LEU A 199 17.85 5.23 5.48
CA LEU A 199 18.95 5.75 4.70
C LEU A 199 19.21 7.23 5.02
N THR A 200 20.35 7.75 4.59
CA THR A 200 20.55 9.21 4.56
C THR A 200 20.08 9.77 3.21
N LEU A 201 19.70 11.05 3.17
CA LEU A 201 19.35 11.75 1.94
C LEU A 201 20.45 11.64 0.87
N VAL A 202 21.72 11.69 1.28
CA VAL A 202 22.88 11.54 0.40
C VAL A 202 22.92 10.16 -0.26
N HIS A 203 22.59 9.10 0.52
CA HIS A 203 22.52 7.74 -0.01
C HIS A 203 21.38 7.59 -1.02
N VAL A 204 20.20 8.15 -0.73
CA VAL A 204 19.05 8.12 -1.64
C VAL A 204 19.40 8.83 -2.94
N ASN A 205 19.88 10.07 -2.88
CA ASN A 205 20.25 10.86 -4.06
C ASN A 205 21.27 10.14 -4.95
N ARG A 206 22.35 9.64 -4.35
CA ARG A 206 23.40 8.91 -5.07
C ARG A 206 22.85 7.64 -5.73
N THR A 207 21.98 6.92 -5.02
CA THR A 207 21.43 5.66 -5.55
C THR A 207 20.43 5.92 -6.69
N LEU A 208 19.52 6.89 -6.54
CA LEU A 208 18.58 7.24 -7.61
C LEU A 208 19.31 7.73 -8.86
N ARG A 209 20.38 8.52 -8.68
CA ARG A 209 21.23 8.94 -9.79
C ARG A 209 21.87 7.75 -10.53
N ARG A 210 22.42 6.78 -9.81
CA ARG A 210 22.99 5.56 -10.40
C ARG A 210 21.94 4.73 -11.14
N LEU A 211 20.76 4.52 -10.56
CA LEU A 211 19.66 3.81 -11.21
C LEU A 211 19.22 4.49 -12.51
N ARG A 212 19.27 5.81 -12.57
CA ARG A 212 19.01 6.60 -13.79
C ARG A 212 20.14 6.41 -14.82
N GLU A 213 21.40 6.54 -14.41
CA GLU A 213 22.59 6.38 -15.28
C GLU A 213 22.64 4.96 -15.90
N GLU A 214 22.27 3.94 -15.13
CA GLU A 214 22.16 2.54 -15.56
C GLU A 214 20.87 2.25 -16.35
N ARG A 215 20.03 3.24 -16.62
CA ARG A 215 18.74 3.13 -17.31
C ARG A 215 17.79 2.08 -16.71
N ILE A 216 17.73 2.01 -15.40
CA ILE A 216 16.84 1.08 -14.68
C ILE A 216 15.57 1.79 -14.25
N VAL A 217 15.70 2.93 -13.56
CA VAL A 217 14.59 3.76 -13.10
C VAL A 217 14.95 5.23 -13.20
N LEU A 218 14.01 6.03 -13.63
CA LEU A 218 14.04 7.48 -13.49
C LEU A 218 12.97 7.88 -12.46
N VAL A 219 13.40 8.67 -11.48
CA VAL A 219 12.50 9.34 -10.52
C VAL A 219 12.67 10.83 -10.71
N ASP A 220 11.63 11.50 -11.17
CA ASP A 220 11.60 12.94 -11.38
C ASP A 220 10.25 13.53 -10.94
N ARG A 221 10.28 14.61 -10.16
CA ARG A 221 9.09 15.35 -9.69
C ARG A 221 7.95 14.45 -9.18
N GLN A 222 8.29 13.46 -8.36
CA GLN A 222 7.35 12.47 -7.82
C GLN A 222 6.73 11.53 -8.88
N VAL A 223 7.35 11.38 -10.02
CA VAL A 223 7.00 10.39 -11.05
C VAL A 223 8.12 9.37 -11.14
N VAL A 224 7.75 8.10 -11.13
CA VAL A 224 8.65 6.97 -11.39
C VAL A 224 8.40 6.45 -12.79
N ILE A 225 9.48 6.30 -13.55
CA ILE A 225 9.48 5.63 -14.85
C ILE A 225 10.41 4.43 -14.74
N ILE A 226 9.86 3.23 -14.82
CA ILE A 226 10.64 1.99 -14.84
C ILE A 226 11.10 1.75 -16.28
N MET A 227 12.40 1.86 -16.51
CA MET A 227 13.02 1.65 -17.83
C MET A 227 13.42 0.19 -18.05
N ASN A 228 13.76 -0.53 -16.97
CA ASN A 228 14.11 -1.94 -17.03
C ASN A 228 13.59 -2.68 -15.78
N LEU A 229 12.44 -3.33 -15.91
CA LEU A 229 11.77 -4.03 -14.80
C LEU A 229 12.55 -5.27 -14.35
N GLU A 230 13.19 -5.98 -15.27
CA GLU A 230 13.98 -7.19 -14.94
C GLU A 230 15.16 -6.83 -14.06
N ARG A 231 15.93 -5.81 -14.45
CA ARG A 231 17.06 -5.32 -13.65
C ARG A 231 16.59 -4.76 -12.30
N LEU A 232 15.44 -4.09 -12.26
CA LEU A 232 14.85 -3.60 -10.99
C LEU A 232 14.53 -4.78 -10.07
N ARG A 233 13.97 -5.87 -10.61
CA ARG A 233 13.69 -7.10 -9.87
C ARG A 233 14.96 -7.81 -9.41
N GLU A 234 16.00 -7.84 -10.22
CA GLU A 234 17.30 -8.43 -9.85
C GLU A 234 17.86 -7.80 -8.57
N PHE A 235 17.82 -6.47 -8.44
CA PHE A 235 18.31 -5.80 -7.24
C PHE A 235 17.43 -6.01 -5.99
N ALA A 236 16.17 -6.36 -6.19
CA ALA A 236 15.26 -6.77 -5.13
C ALA A 236 15.27 -8.28 -4.86
N GLN A 237 16.12 -9.06 -5.55
CA GLN A 237 16.21 -10.52 -5.40
C GLN A 237 16.64 -10.95 -4.00
N GLY A 238 16.18 -12.14 -3.61
CA GLY A 238 16.44 -12.74 -2.30
C GLY A 238 15.34 -12.46 -1.27
N LEU A 239 14.41 -11.55 -1.56
CA LEU A 239 13.23 -11.40 -0.73
C LEU A 239 12.10 -12.27 -1.29
N PRO A 240 11.44 -13.08 -0.44
CA PRO A 240 10.28 -13.86 -0.87
C PRO A 240 9.27 -12.97 -1.57
N GLN A 241 8.77 -13.42 -2.72
CA GLN A 241 7.60 -12.79 -3.36
C GLN A 241 6.34 -13.36 -2.70
N PRO A 242 5.28 -12.58 -2.45
CA PRO A 242 4.04 -13.17 -1.99
C PRO A 242 3.55 -14.11 -3.08
N ALA A 243 2.97 -15.24 -2.67
CA ALA A 243 2.01 -15.88 -3.55
C ALA A 243 1.00 -14.80 -3.93
N GLU A 244 0.77 -14.59 -5.23
CA GLU A 244 -0.23 -13.61 -5.68
C GLU A 244 -1.56 -14.00 -5.05
N LEU A 245 -1.94 -13.30 -3.97
CA LEU A 245 -3.30 -13.41 -3.49
C LEU A 245 -4.19 -12.94 -4.63
N PRO A 246 -5.27 -13.67 -4.95
CA PRO A 246 -6.22 -13.23 -5.95
C PRO A 246 -6.80 -11.91 -5.50
N GLY A 247 -6.21 -10.83 -5.99
CA GLY A 247 -6.72 -9.48 -5.75
C GLY A 247 -7.97 -9.28 -6.57
N PRO A 248 -8.94 -8.47 -6.10
CA PRO A 248 -10.03 -8.05 -6.97
C PRO A 248 -9.41 -7.34 -8.16
N VAL A 249 -9.58 -7.90 -9.36
CA VAL A 249 -9.33 -7.18 -10.61
C VAL A 249 -10.36 -6.06 -10.63
N VAL A 250 -9.95 -4.87 -10.24
CA VAL A 250 -10.81 -3.69 -10.32
C VAL A 250 -10.72 -3.18 -11.75
N SER A 251 -11.54 -3.74 -12.63
CA SER A 251 -11.94 -3.10 -13.88
C SER A 251 -13.02 -2.05 -13.56
N ASP A 252 -12.68 -1.05 -12.77
CA ASP A 252 -13.60 0.06 -12.50
C ASP A 252 -13.15 1.24 -13.36
N GLU A 253 -13.69 1.33 -14.57
CA GLU A 253 -13.44 2.44 -15.50
C GLU A 253 -13.67 3.81 -14.85
N ARG A 254 -14.55 3.89 -13.84
CA ARG A 254 -14.79 5.09 -13.03
C ARG A 254 -13.56 5.54 -12.22
N MET A 255 -12.69 4.62 -11.80
CA MET A 255 -11.44 4.99 -11.09
C MET A 255 -10.46 5.76 -11.98
N LEU A 256 -10.45 5.47 -13.27
CA LEU A 256 -9.60 6.15 -14.25
C LEU A 256 -10.10 7.56 -14.59
N GLU A 257 -11.42 7.78 -14.57
CA GLU A 257 -12.02 9.09 -14.82
C GLU A 257 -11.86 10.05 -13.65
N GLU A 258 -12.03 9.59 -12.40
CA GLU A 258 -11.83 10.42 -11.21
C GLU A 258 -10.37 10.87 -11.03
N GLN A 259 -9.40 10.05 -11.45
CA GLN A 259 -7.99 10.44 -11.42
C GLN A 259 -7.60 11.42 -12.54
N ARG A 260 -8.28 11.37 -13.69
CA ARG A 260 -8.11 12.37 -14.75
C ARG A 260 -8.65 13.74 -14.34
N GLY A 261 -9.73 13.77 -13.56
CA GLY A 261 -10.31 15.03 -13.02
C GLY A 261 -9.49 15.63 -11.87
N SER A 262 -8.66 14.85 -11.16
CA SER A 262 -7.81 15.36 -10.07
C SER A 262 -6.43 15.83 -10.53
N ALA A 263 -6.11 15.68 -11.80
CA ALA A 263 -4.85 16.10 -12.42
C ALA A 263 -4.94 17.50 -13.12
N GLU A 264 -6.02 18.25 -12.90
CA GLU A 264 -6.02 19.66 -13.32
C GLU A 264 -5.00 20.43 -12.47
N PRO A 265 -4.02 21.09 -13.08
CA PRO A 265 -3.07 21.93 -12.36
C PRO A 265 -3.83 23.12 -11.78
N ASP A 266 -3.58 23.38 -10.51
CA ASP A 266 -4.02 24.58 -9.79
C ASP A 266 -3.63 25.83 -10.59
N ALA A 267 -4.60 26.41 -11.30
CA ALA A 267 -4.42 27.52 -12.24
C ALA A 267 -4.28 28.89 -11.53
N THR A 268 -3.55 28.94 -10.40
CA THR A 268 -3.24 30.18 -9.67
C THR A 268 -1.75 30.38 -9.43
N LEU A 269 -0.96 30.28 -10.50
CA LEU A 269 0.37 30.91 -10.58
C LEU A 269 0.63 31.41 -12.01
N SER A 270 -0.20 32.36 -12.42
CA SER A 270 0.11 33.26 -13.54
C SER A 270 1.09 34.35 -13.01
N GLY A 271 2.34 34.31 -13.44
CA GLY A 271 3.24 35.42 -13.26
C GLY A 271 4.70 35.04 -13.03
N ALA A 272 5.35 34.39 -14.00
CA ALA A 272 6.81 34.48 -14.10
C ALA A 272 7.23 34.47 -15.56
N LYS A 273 7.77 35.61 -15.98
CA LYS A 273 8.25 35.91 -17.32
C LYS A 273 9.31 34.91 -17.79
N THR A 274 9.11 34.43 -19.01
CA THR A 274 10.11 33.84 -19.89
C THR A 274 11.33 34.80 -19.99
N VAL A 275 12.50 34.29 -19.59
CA VAL A 275 13.79 34.84 -20.08
C VAL A 275 14.47 33.68 -20.80
N VAL A 276 14.56 33.87 -22.11
CA VAL A 276 15.42 33.11 -23.02
C VAL A 276 16.84 33.66 -22.84
N ILE A 277 17.77 32.82 -22.47
CA ILE A 277 19.13 32.74 -23.03
C ILE A 277 19.62 31.31 -22.90
#